data_90e50db0b9285582949e3ab69a09b5d8
#
_entry.id   90e50db0b9285582949e3ab69a09b5d8
#
_cell.length_a   1.000
_cell.length_b   1.000
_cell.length_c   1.000
_cell.angle_alpha   90.00
_cell.angle_beta   90.00
_cell.angle_gamma   90.00
#
_symmetry.space_group_name_H-M   'P 1'
#
loop_
_entity.id
_entity.type
_entity.pdbx_description
1 polymer ?
#
loop_
_entity_poly.entity_id
_entity_poly.type
_entity_poly.pdbx_seq_one_letter_code
_entity_poly.pdbx_strand_id
1 'polypeptide(L)'
;MEKLKVGVMGALGKMGKEVCRAVIGDDALTLTGAYALEQQGMDIGPLIGLPEYGVKVETNLTKLLEEADIDVMVDFTNAQAVLDNLPRVMDKGIHVVVGTTGLTQEEVQGLGKQAEAAQVGLFIAANFAIGAVLMMKFAEEAAKYMPNVEIIELHHDHKLDAPSGTAVTTLKKIAKSRQAFAQGAPNEYEKIAGSRGGEYEGMHVHSVRLPGYVAHQEVIFGGLGQTLTIRHDSISRESFMPGV
;
A
#
# COMPACT_ATOMS: atom_id res chain seq x y z
N MET A 1 -19.50 -22.87 2.78
CA MET A 1 -18.10 -22.86 3.24
C MET A 1 -18.05 -22.05 4.53
N GLU A 2 -17.23 -22.43 5.48
CA GLU A 2 -16.97 -21.61 6.67
C GLU A 2 -16.32 -20.29 6.23
N LYS A 3 -16.75 -19.15 6.83
CA LYS A 3 -16.18 -17.84 6.51
C LYS A 3 -14.80 -17.72 7.13
N LEU A 4 -13.86 -17.09 6.40
CA LEU A 4 -12.53 -16.79 6.92
C LEU A 4 -12.63 -15.68 7.99
N LYS A 5 -12.06 -15.92 9.16
CA LYS A 5 -12.13 -15.04 10.33
C LYS A 5 -10.99 -14.02 10.26
N VAL A 6 -11.35 -12.76 10.21
CA VAL A 6 -10.39 -11.66 10.00
C VAL A 6 -10.32 -10.76 11.22
N GLY A 7 -9.08 -10.52 11.69
CA GLY A 7 -8.76 -9.46 12.63
C GLY A 7 -8.15 -8.26 11.89
N VAL A 8 -8.37 -7.05 12.39
CA VAL A 8 -7.80 -5.82 11.81
C VAL A 8 -7.02 -5.05 12.86
N MET A 9 -5.73 -4.83 12.64
CA MET A 9 -4.89 -3.93 13.42
C MET A 9 -4.84 -2.54 12.78
N GLY A 10 -4.98 -1.51 13.63
CA GLY A 10 -5.19 -0.14 13.16
C GLY A 10 -6.65 0.10 12.71
N ALA A 11 -7.60 -0.65 13.26
CA ALA A 11 -9.01 -0.70 12.83
C ALA A 11 -9.71 0.67 12.76
N LEU A 12 -9.29 1.65 13.56
CA LEU A 12 -9.85 3.01 13.56
C LEU A 12 -9.07 4.00 12.70
N GLY A 13 -7.94 3.58 12.10
CA GLY A 13 -7.21 4.38 11.12
C GLY A 13 -7.98 4.53 9.80
N LYS A 14 -7.50 5.45 8.94
CA LYS A 14 -8.16 5.72 7.64
C LYS A 14 -8.31 4.48 6.76
N MET A 15 -7.28 3.63 6.70
CA MET A 15 -7.30 2.37 5.95
C MET A 15 -8.00 1.26 6.73
N GLY A 16 -7.73 1.11 8.02
CA GLY A 16 -8.34 0.07 8.86
C GLY A 16 -9.86 0.11 8.84
N LYS A 17 -10.46 1.30 8.85
CA LYS A 17 -11.92 1.46 8.70
C LYS A 17 -12.44 0.91 7.38
N GLU A 18 -11.75 1.14 6.28
CA GLU A 18 -12.12 0.58 4.96
C GLU A 18 -11.97 -0.93 4.94
N VAL A 19 -10.88 -1.47 5.54
CA VAL A 19 -10.70 -2.92 5.68
C VAL A 19 -11.85 -3.53 6.48
N CYS A 20 -12.20 -2.96 7.63
CA CYS A 20 -13.34 -3.44 8.42
C CYS A 20 -14.64 -3.45 7.62
N ARG A 21 -14.94 -2.36 6.86
CA ARG A 21 -16.12 -2.30 5.99
C ARG A 21 -16.08 -3.36 4.89
N ALA A 22 -14.94 -3.54 4.24
CA ALA A 22 -14.77 -4.52 3.18
C ALA A 22 -14.97 -5.95 3.69
N VAL A 23 -14.37 -6.29 4.84
CA VAL A 23 -14.54 -7.60 5.49
C VAL A 23 -15.99 -7.86 5.88
N ILE A 24 -16.67 -6.86 6.45
CA ILE A 24 -18.09 -6.99 6.85
C ILE A 24 -19.00 -7.15 5.63
N GLY A 25 -18.65 -6.49 4.50
CA GLY A 25 -19.42 -6.54 3.25
C GLY A 25 -19.16 -7.77 2.38
N ASP A 26 -18.19 -8.61 2.70
CA ASP A 26 -17.82 -9.79 1.91
C ASP A 26 -18.49 -11.06 2.47
N ASP A 27 -19.12 -11.84 1.59
CA ASP A 27 -19.83 -13.07 1.97
C ASP A 27 -18.91 -14.22 2.41
N ALA A 28 -17.63 -14.19 2.01
CA ALA A 28 -16.65 -15.22 2.36
C ALA A 28 -15.86 -14.88 3.64
N LEU A 29 -15.99 -13.64 4.16
CA LEU A 29 -15.24 -13.14 5.30
C LEU A 29 -16.14 -12.86 6.51
N THR A 30 -15.56 -12.86 7.69
CA THR A 30 -16.21 -12.36 8.92
C THR A 30 -15.19 -11.61 9.76
N LEU A 31 -15.54 -10.40 10.20
CA LEU A 31 -14.71 -9.66 11.14
C LEU A 31 -14.90 -10.26 12.54
N THR A 32 -13.82 -10.70 13.17
CA THR A 32 -13.81 -11.29 14.51
C THR A 32 -12.95 -10.53 15.51
N GLY A 33 -12.07 -9.63 15.04
CA GLY A 33 -11.20 -8.85 15.88
C GLY A 33 -10.96 -7.45 15.33
N ALA A 34 -10.95 -6.44 16.22
CA ALA A 34 -10.62 -5.06 15.88
C ALA A 34 -9.67 -4.50 16.94
N TYR A 35 -8.40 -4.25 16.55
CA TYR A 35 -7.39 -3.68 17.42
C TYR A 35 -7.14 -2.19 17.08
N ALA A 36 -7.19 -1.34 18.10
CA ALA A 36 -6.86 0.09 17.99
C ALA A 36 -6.29 0.59 19.31
N LEU A 37 -5.75 1.81 19.33
CA LEU A 37 -5.16 2.40 20.56
C LEU A 37 -6.18 3.14 21.43
N GLU A 38 -7.42 3.26 20.96
CA GLU A 38 -8.49 4.02 21.61
C GLU A 38 -9.84 3.32 21.42
N GLN A 39 -10.89 3.83 22.07
CA GLN A 39 -12.28 3.33 21.96
C GLN A 39 -12.47 1.89 22.48
N GLN A 40 -11.71 1.49 23.52
CA GLN A 40 -11.84 0.20 24.18
C GLN A 40 -13.30 -0.18 24.49
N GLY A 41 -13.70 -1.38 24.06
CA GLY A 41 -15.01 -1.95 24.36
C GLY A 41 -16.17 -1.40 23.54
N MET A 42 -15.97 -0.40 22.69
CA MET A 42 -16.99 0.11 21.77
C MET A 42 -17.15 -0.83 20.57
N ASP A 43 -18.38 -0.98 20.10
CA ASP A 43 -18.65 -1.75 18.88
C ASP A 43 -18.04 -1.07 17.66
N ILE A 44 -17.40 -1.87 16.80
CA ILE A 44 -16.70 -1.36 15.61
C ILE A 44 -17.69 -0.78 14.58
N GLY A 45 -18.89 -1.34 14.44
CA GLY A 45 -19.86 -0.93 13.43
C GLY A 45 -20.15 0.57 13.44
N PRO A 46 -20.66 1.17 14.55
CA PRO A 46 -20.89 2.61 14.62
C PRO A 46 -19.63 3.45 14.39
N LEU A 47 -18.45 2.99 14.80
CA LEU A 47 -17.19 3.70 14.64
C LEU A 47 -16.72 3.79 13.17
N ILE A 48 -17.23 2.89 12.33
CA ILE A 48 -16.98 2.89 10.88
C ILE A 48 -18.20 3.30 10.05
N GLY A 49 -19.28 3.76 10.69
CA GLY A 49 -20.50 4.26 10.02
C GLY A 49 -21.48 3.16 9.59
N LEU A 50 -21.42 2.00 10.24
CA LEU A 50 -22.35 0.87 10.07
C LEU A 50 -23.19 0.66 11.35
N PRO A 51 -24.29 -0.12 11.28
CA PRO A 51 -24.99 -0.61 12.47
C PRO A 51 -24.05 -1.39 13.40
N GLU A 52 -24.46 -1.62 14.64
CA GLU A 52 -23.76 -2.52 15.55
C GLU A 52 -23.50 -3.88 14.89
N TYR A 53 -22.25 -4.34 14.95
CA TYR A 53 -21.79 -5.58 14.32
C TYR A 53 -21.55 -6.70 15.33
N GLY A 54 -21.36 -6.35 16.60
CA GLY A 54 -21.10 -7.31 17.68
C GLY A 54 -19.60 -7.53 17.98
N VAL A 55 -18.68 -6.92 17.24
CA VAL A 55 -17.23 -6.94 17.50
C VAL A 55 -16.81 -5.68 18.21
N LYS A 56 -16.21 -5.83 19.38
CA LYS A 56 -15.73 -4.69 20.20
C LYS A 56 -14.26 -4.39 19.87
N VAL A 57 -13.94 -3.10 19.86
CA VAL A 57 -12.56 -2.64 19.76
C VAL A 57 -11.80 -3.03 21.02
N GLU A 58 -10.64 -3.69 20.83
CA GLU A 58 -9.72 -4.06 21.89
C GLU A 58 -8.43 -3.24 21.78
N THR A 59 -7.95 -2.69 22.91
CA THR A 59 -6.71 -1.90 22.97
C THR A 59 -5.53 -2.72 23.52
N ASN A 60 -5.78 -3.92 24.00
CA ASN A 60 -4.77 -4.87 24.45
C ASN A 60 -4.65 -6.02 23.44
N LEU A 61 -3.57 -6.03 22.66
CA LEU A 61 -3.36 -7.06 21.63
C LEU A 61 -3.31 -8.48 22.23
N THR A 62 -2.68 -8.67 23.40
CA THR A 62 -2.62 -9.99 24.04
C THR A 62 -4.03 -10.53 24.30
N LYS A 63 -4.88 -9.68 24.89
CA LYS A 63 -6.27 -10.04 25.16
C LYS A 63 -7.04 -10.34 23.89
N LEU A 64 -6.89 -9.53 22.83
CA LEU A 64 -7.51 -9.80 21.53
C LEU A 64 -7.11 -11.18 21.01
N LEU A 65 -5.82 -11.51 21.02
CA LEU A 65 -5.28 -12.78 20.53
C LEU A 65 -5.64 -13.99 21.38
N GLU A 66 -6.09 -13.79 22.60
CA GLU A 66 -6.57 -14.85 23.51
C GLU A 66 -8.08 -15.07 23.40
N GLU A 67 -8.86 -14.02 23.14
CA GLU A 67 -10.32 -14.07 23.16
C GLU A 67 -10.95 -14.19 21.78
N ALA A 68 -10.30 -13.68 20.71
CA ALA A 68 -10.85 -13.69 19.36
C ALA A 68 -10.30 -14.86 18.55
N ASP A 69 -11.19 -15.53 17.85
CA ASP A 69 -10.85 -16.58 16.88
C ASP A 69 -10.55 -15.92 15.53
N ILE A 70 -9.26 -15.89 15.14
CA ILE A 70 -8.76 -15.16 13.97
C ILE A 70 -7.90 -16.08 13.13
N ASP A 71 -8.24 -16.23 11.84
CA ASP A 71 -7.45 -16.97 10.86
C ASP A 71 -6.39 -16.07 10.21
N VAL A 72 -6.77 -14.79 9.91
CA VAL A 72 -5.92 -13.81 9.24
C VAL A 72 -6.00 -12.47 9.95
N MET A 73 -4.84 -11.89 10.25
CA MET A 73 -4.72 -10.52 10.74
C MET A 73 -4.31 -9.58 9.61
N VAL A 74 -5.06 -8.51 9.40
CA VAL A 74 -4.74 -7.45 8.45
C VAL A 74 -4.19 -6.24 9.20
N ASP A 75 -2.97 -5.80 8.84
CA ASP A 75 -2.30 -4.68 9.49
C ASP A 75 -2.23 -3.43 8.60
N PHE A 76 -2.75 -2.33 9.12
CA PHE A 76 -2.60 -0.96 8.61
C PHE A 76 -2.26 0.00 9.73
N THR A 77 -1.11 -0.20 10.38
CA THR A 77 -0.63 0.62 11.52
C THR A 77 0.54 1.52 11.10
N ASN A 78 1.72 1.27 11.65
CA ASN A 78 2.99 1.90 11.31
C ASN A 78 4.13 0.89 11.46
N ALA A 79 5.32 1.19 10.90
CA ALA A 79 6.44 0.25 10.86
C ALA A 79 6.84 -0.28 12.25
N GLN A 80 6.91 0.58 13.27
CA GLN A 80 7.25 0.15 14.63
C GLN A 80 6.21 -0.80 15.21
N ALA A 81 4.91 -0.49 15.05
CA ALA A 81 3.84 -1.35 15.52
C ALA A 81 3.84 -2.73 14.80
N VAL A 82 4.18 -2.77 13.51
CA VAL A 82 4.37 -4.01 12.76
C VAL A 82 5.44 -4.88 13.43
N LEU A 83 6.62 -4.31 13.69
CA LEU A 83 7.75 -5.03 14.29
C LEU A 83 7.44 -5.53 15.72
N ASP A 84 6.69 -4.76 16.49
CA ASP A 84 6.34 -5.11 17.86
C ASP A 84 5.21 -6.16 17.96
N ASN A 85 4.27 -6.12 17.04
CA ASN A 85 3.02 -6.87 17.14
C ASN A 85 2.99 -8.13 16.28
N LEU A 86 3.52 -8.11 15.05
CA LEU A 86 3.38 -9.25 14.15
C LEU A 86 4.03 -10.55 14.66
N PRO A 87 5.21 -10.52 15.34
CA PRO A 87 5.74 -11.73 15.95
C PRO A 87 4.72 -12.41 16.87
N ARG A 88 4.04 -11.63 17.70
CA ARG A 88 3.04 -12.12 18.65
C ARG A 88 1.78 -12.69 17.96
N VAL A 89 1.39 -12.12 16.82
CA VAL A 89 0.27 -12.61 15.99
C VAL A 89 0.66 -13.93 15.34
N MET A 90 1.86 -14.00 14.73
CA MET A 90 2.36 -15.20 14.06
C MET A 90 2.60 -16.37 15.03
N ASP A 91 3.07 -16.10 16.26
CA ASP A 91 3.24 -17.10 17.33
C ASP A 91 1.91 -17.76 17.74
N LYS A 92 0.76 -17.13 17.44
CA LYS A 92 -0.57 -17.73 17.64
C LYS A 92 -1.06 -18.56 16.44
N GLY A 93 -0.23 -18.73 15.41
CA GLY A 93 -0.60 -19.45 14.20
C GLY A 93 -1.50 -18.66 13.24
N ILE A 94 -1.59 -17.35 13.39
CA ILE A 94 -2.44 -16.46 12.60
C ILE A 94 -1.66 -15.98 11.37
N HIS A 95 -2.24 -16.13 10.17
CA HIS A 95 -1.70 -15.57 8.94
C HIS A 95 -1.77 -14.05 8.93
N VAL A 96 -0.88 -13.38 8.20
CA VAL A 96 -0.79 -11.92 8.25
C VAL A 96 -0.75 -11.28 6.86
N VAL A 97 -1.56 -10.23 6.68
CA VAL A 97 -1.55 -9.33 5.51
C VAL A 97 -1.18 -7.93 5.97
N VAL A 98 -0.09 -7.38 5.43
CA VAL A 98 0.49 -6.10 5.86
C VAL A 98 0.38 -5.06 4.75
N GLY A 99 -0.37 -4.00 5.02
CA GLY A 99 -0.44 -2.79 4.18
C GLY A 99 0.34 -1.61 4.75
N THR A 100 0.93 -1.78 5.91
CA THR A 100 1.81 -0.78 6.52
C THR A 100 3.09 -0.64 5.71
N THR A 101 3.50 0.59 5.46
CA THR A 101 4.72 0.95 4.72
C THR A 101 5.82 1.45 5.65
N GLY A 102 7.05 1.60 5.12
CA GLY A 102 8.19 2.14 5.87
C GLY A 102 9.09 1.07 6.51
N LEU A 103 8.83 -0.21 6.31
CA LEU A 103 9.73 -1.30 6.69
C LEU A 103 10.97 -1.32 5.78
N THR A 104 12.13 -1.55 6.36
CA THR A 104 13.37 -1.81 5.64
C THR A 104 13.37 -3.22 5.05
N GLN A 105 14.27 -3.47 4.10
CA GLN A 105 14.41 -4.80 3.51
C GLN A 105 14.85 -5.85 4.55
N GLU A 106 15.69 -5.47 5.52
CA GLU A 106 16.14 -6.34 6.61
C GLU A 106 14.98 -6.72 7.53
N GLU A 107 14.13 -5.75 7.89
CA GLU A 107 12.94 -5.99 8.70
C GLU A 107 11.95 -6.91 8.00
N VAL A 108 11.69 -6.71 6.72
CA VAL A 108 10.84 -7.60 5.92
C VAL A 108 11.40 -9.02 5.88
N GLN A 109 12.72 -9.18 5.68
CA GLN A 109 13.37 -10.50 5.72
C GLN A 109 13.30 -11.15 7.11
N GLY A 110 13.45 -10.34 8.17
CA GLY A 110 13.30 -10.80 9.56
C GLY A 110 11.91 -11.35 9.84
N LEU A 111 10.87 -10.60 9.47
CA LEU A 111 9.48 -11.03 9.58
C LEU A 111 9.20 -12.30 8.75
N GLY A 112 9.76 -12.40 7.54
CA GLY A 112 9.64 -13.59 6.70
C GLY A 112 10.19 -14.85 7.37
N LYS A 113 11.36 -14.78 8.01
CA LYS A 113 11.94 -15.91 8.78
C LYS A 113 11.08 -16.31 9.97
N GLN A 114 10.47 -15.32 10.64
CA GLN A 114 9.55 -15.59 11.75
C GLN A 114 8.26 -16.29 11.26
N ALA A 115 7.70 -15.85 10.14
CA ALA A 115 6.54 -16.49 9.53
C ALA A 115 6.82 -17.94 9.13
N GLU A 116 8.00 -18.21 8.52
CA GLU A 116 8.43 -19.59 8.23
C GLU A 116 8.55 -20.44 9.48
N ALA A 117 9.16 -19.91 10.55
CA ALA A 117 9.30 -20.63 11.81
C ALA A 117 7.96 -20.93 12.48
N ALA A 118 7.01 -19.99 12.40
CA ALA A 118 5.64 -20.14 12.91
C ALA A 118 4.72 -20.94 11.95
N GLN A 119 5.18 -21.30 10.76
CA GLN A 119 4.41 -21.98 9.72
C GLN A 119 3.13 -21.23 9.30
N VAL A 120 3.20 -19.90 9.24
CA VAL A 120 2.09 -19.03 8.82
C VAL A 120 2.41 -18.29 7.52
N GLY A 121 1.37 -17.89 6.79
CA GLY A 121 1.50 -17.00 5.64
C GLY A 121 1.75 -15.56 6.07
N LEU A 122 2.72 -14.90 5.45
CA LEU A 122 2.97 -13.47 5.58
C LEU A 122 2.95 -12.84 4.18
N PHE A 123 2.06 -11.88 3.97
CA PHE A 123 1.98 -11.10 2.74
C PHE A 123 2.16 -9.62 3.04
N ILE A 124 3.24 -9.02 2.53
CA ILE A 124 3.53 -7.59 2.69
C ILE A 124 3.47 -6.93 1.31
N ALA A 125 2.62 -5.92 1.14
CA ALA A 125 2.52 -5.17 -0.10
C ALA A 125 2.52 -3.66 0.15
N ALA A 126 3.34 -2.96 -0.62
CA ALA A 126 3.42 -1.49 -0.57
C ALA A 126 2.19 -0.82 -1.22
N ASN A 127 1.42 -1.55 -2.01
CA ASN A 127 0.21 -1.06 -2.65
C ASN A 127 -0.76 -2.22 -2.93
N PHE A 128 -2.01 -2.05 -2.56
CA PHE A 128 -3.10 -3.00 -2.78
C PHE A 128 -4.07 -2.58 -3.90
N ALA A 129 -3.91 -1.38 -4.49
CA ALA A 129 -4.73 -0.99 -5.64
C ALA A 129 -4.34 -1.82 -6.86
N ILE A 130 -5.20 -2.73 -7.29
CA ILE A 130 -4.96 -3.64 -8.42
C ILE A 130 -4.57 -2.85 -9.67
N GLY A 131 -5.26 -1.74 -9.96
CA GLY A 131 -4.94 -0.87 -11.10
C GLY A 131 -3.53 -0.26 -11.02
N ALA A 132 -3.05 0.11 -9.82
CA ALA A 132 -1.68 0.59 -9.65
C ALA A 132 -0.65 -0.52 -9.88
N VAL A 133 -0.93 -1.73 -9.42
CA VAL A 133 -0.06 -2.90 -9.66
C VAL A 133 0.01 -3.23 -11.15
N LEU A 134 -1.12 -3.20 -11.86
CA LEU A 134 -1.19 -3.39 -13.31
C LEU A 134 -0.46 -2.27 -14.06
N MET A 135 -0.65 -1.00 -13.66
CA MET A 135 0.08 0.13 -14.24
C MET A 135 1.60 -0.08 -14.14
N MET A 136 2.11 -0.45 -12.95
CA MET A 136 3.54 -0.73 -12.76
C MET A 136 4.04 -1.88 -13.63
N LYS A 137 3.26 -2.96 -13.76
CA LYS A 137 3.58 -4.12 -14.59
C LYS A 137 3.61 -3.77 -16.07
N PHE A 138 2.62 -3.02 -16.56
CA PHE A 138 2.55 -2.60 -17.95
C PHE A 138 3.64 -1.57 -18.29
N ALA A 139 3.97 -0.68 -17.35
CA ALA A 139 5.07 0.27 -17.51
C ALA A 139 6.43 -0.45 -17.61
N GLU A 140 6.67 -1.46 -16.79
CA GLU A 140 7.86 -2.31 -16.85
C GLU A 140 7.98 -3.00 -18.22
N GLU A 141 6.88 -3.52 -18.76
CA GLU A 141 6.86 -4.15 -20.08
C GLU A 141 7.07 -3.14 -21.23
N ALA A 142 6.37 -1.99 -21.18
CA ALA A 142 6.47 -0.94 -22.18
C ALA A 142 7.90 -0.37 -22.29
N ALA A 143 8.61 -0.28 -21.17
CA ALA A 143 9.98 0.26 -21.11
C ALA A 143 11.00 -0.52 -21.97
N LYS A 144 10.75 -1.78 -22.26
CA LYS A 144 11.59 -2.62 -23.15
C LYS A 144 11.58 -2.11 -24.59
N TYR A 145 10.51 -1.46 -25.01
CA TYR A 145 10.26 -1.02 -26.38
C TYR A 145 10.29 0.51 -26.52
N MET A 146 9.96 1.23 -25.44
CA MET A 146 9.91 2.69 -25.38
C MET A 146 10.74 3.20 -24.19
N PRO A 147 12.08 3.36 -24.37
CA PRO A 147 12.95 3.63 -23.23
C PRO A 147 12.93 5.06 -22.69
N ASN A 148 12.37 6.03 -23.42
CA ASN A 148 12.18 7.40 -22.93
C ASN A 148 10.92 7.46 -22.09
N VAL A 149 11.03 7.85 -20.81
CA VAL A 149 9.91 7.81 -19.88
C VAL A 149 10.01 8.93 -18.84
N GLU A 150 8.87 9.53 -18.53
CA GLU A 150 8.70 10.42 -17.38
C GLU A 150 7.52 9.94 -16.54
N ILE A 151 7.57 10.19 -15.23
CA ILE A 151 6.50 9.82 -14.29
C ILE A 151 5.97 11.08 -13.64
N ILE A 152 4.64 11.22 -13.57
CA ILE A 152 3.95 12.25 -12.80
C ILE A 152 3.10 11.55 -11.74
N GLU A 153 3.37 11.82 -10.47
CA GLU A 153 2.53 11.33 -9.37
C GLU A 153 1.84 12.50 -8.67
N LEU A 154 0.55 12.31 -8.32
CA LEU A 154 -0.27 13.37 -7.79
C LEU A 154 -0.98 12.87 -6.52
N HIS A 155 -0.79 13.59 -5.42
CA HIS A 155 -1.38 13.26 -4.13
C HIS A 155 -1.93 14.50 -3.44
N HIS A 156 -2.70 14.25 -2.39
CA HIS A 156 -3.18 15.33 -1.51
C HIS A 156 -2.01 16.12 -0.90
N ASP A 157 -2.24 17.37 -0.57
CA ASP A 157 -1.26 18.33 -0.05
C ASP A 157 -0.64 17.97 1.32
N HIS A 158 -1.27 17.06 2.07
CA HIS A 158 -0.75 16.56 3.36
C HIS A 158 0.20 15.36 3.24
N LYS A 159 0.53 14.90 2.03
CA LYS A 159 1.52 13.83 1.84
C LYS A 159 2.93 14.39 2.00
N LEU A 160 3.69 13.83 2.95
CA LEU A 160 4.99 14.36 3.37
C LEU A 160 6.14 13.94 2.45
N ASP A 161 6.12 12.68 1.99
CA ASP A 161 7.16 12.14 1.13
C ASP A 161 6.93 12.50 -0.35
N ALA A 162 7.99 12.73 -1.09
CA ALA A 162 8.04 12.90 -2.54
C ALA A 162 9.38 12.38 -3.08
N PRO A 163 9.40 11.57 -4.16
CA PRO A 163 8.24 10.95 -4.80
C PRO A 163 7.54 9.90 -3.93
N SER A 164 6.31 9.52 -4.30
CA SER A 164 5.58 8.47 -3.60
C SER A 164 6.27 7.10 -3.71
N GLY A 165 6.03 6.21 -2.73
CA GLY A 165 6.58 4.85 -2.76
C GLY A 165 6.21 4.08 -4.02
N THR A 166 5.00 4.27 -4.56
CA THR A 166 4.56 3.69 -5.84
C THR A 166 5.39 4.22 -7.01
N ALA A 167 5.66 5.53 -7.07
CA ALA A 167 6.48 6.13 -8.12
C ALA A 167 7.92 5.62 -8.06
N VAL A 168 8.51 5.55 -6.87
CA VAL A 168 9.87 4.98 -6.68
C VAL A 168 9.91 3.50 -7.11
N THR A 169 8.89 2.72 -6.76
CA THR A 169 8.80 1.32 -7.18
C THR A 169 8.67 1.19 -8.70
N THR A 170 7.88 2.06 -9.33
CA THR A 170 7.71 2.10 -10.79
C THR A 170 9.04 2.42 -11.48
N LEU A 171 9.76 3.46 -11.00
CA LEU A 171 11.10 3.81 -11.52
C LEU A 171 12.06 2.62 -11.44
N LYS A 172 12.14 1.95 -10.29
CA LYS A 172 13.01 0.78 -10.09
C LYS A 172 12.67 -0.39 -11.02
N LYS A 173 11.38 -0.62 -11.30
CA LYS A 173 10.92 -1.66 -12.23
C LYS A 173 11.29 -1.31 -13.67
N ILE A 174 11.04 -0.08 -14.10
CA ILE A 174 11.39 0.42 -15.43
C ILE A 174 12.91 0.36 -15.63
N ALA A 175 13.71 0.83 -14.66
CA ALA A 175 15.16 0.81 -14.72
C ALA A 175 15.75 -0.58 -14.95
N LYS A 176 15.15 -1.64 -14.39
CA LYS A 176 15.57 -3.03 -14.62
C LYS A 176 15.27 -3.54 -16.04
N SER A 177 14.31 -2.94 -16.72
CA SER A 177 13.78 -3.42 -18.02
C SER A 177 14.22 -2.58 -19.20
N ARG A 178 14.72 -1.36 -18.99
CA ARG A 178 15.22 -0.49 -20.06
C ARG A 178 16.75 -0.45 -20.08
N GLN A 179 17.33 -0.11 -21.26
CA GLN A 179 18.72 0.26 -21.32
C GLN A 179 18.91 1.63 -20.65
N ALA A 180 19.88 1.75 -19.75
CA ALA A 180 20.19 3.00 -19.06
C ALA A 180 20.77 4.04 -20.03
N PHE A 181 20.20 5.21 -20.09
CA PHE A 181 20.74 6.39 -20.78
C PHE A 181 20.10 7.65 -20.21
N ALA A 182 20.80 8.78 -20.32
CA ALA A 182 20.25 10.10 -20.03
C ALA A 182 19.34 10.54 -21.18
N GLN A 183 18.08 10.85 -20.85
CA GLN A 183 17.14 11.41 -21.83
C GLN A 183 17.17 12.94 -21.78
N GLY A 184 16.71 13.58 -22.86
CA GLY A 184 16.74 15.02 -23.02
C GLY A 184 17.92 15.51 -23.90
N ALA A 185 18.01 16.81 -24.05
CA ALA A 185 19.09 17.44 -24.83
C ALA A 185 20.34 17.61 -23.97
N PRO A 186 21.55 17.36 -24.51
CA PRO A 186 22.80 17.49 -23.74
C PRO A 186 23.06 18.89 -23.17
N ASN A 187 22.44 19.91 -23.72
CA ASN A 187 22.54 21.31 -23.32
C ASN A 187 21.24 21.87 -22.72
N GLU A 188 20.39 20.96 -22.20
CA GLU A 188 19.16 21.35 -21.50
C GLU A 188 19.51 22.19 -20.25
N TYR A 189 18.74 23.23 -19.97
CA TYR A 189 18.88 24.04 -18.77
C TYR A 189 17.52 24.43 -18.18
N GLU A 190 17.44 24.49 -16.88
CA GLU A 190 16.25 24.90 -16.16
C GLU A 190 16.21 26.41 -15.95
N LYS A 191 15.16 27.08 -16.39
CA LYS A 191 14.90 28.50 -16.08
C LYS A 191 14.48 28.70 -14.63
N ILE A 192 13.84 27.68 -14.06
CA ILE A 192 13.47 27.62 -12.65
C ILE A 192 13.98 26.27 -12.13
N ALA A 193 14.82 26.30 -11.11
CA ALA A 193 15.42 25.08 -10.53
C ALA A 193 14.35 24.07 -10.13
N GLY A 194 14.54 22.79 -10.50
CA GLY A 194 13.63 21.71 -10.22
C GLY A 194 12.45 21.58 -11.21
N SER A 195 12.40 22.38 -12.28
CA SER A 195 11.32 22.31 -13.28
C SER A 195 11.31 20.99 -14.07
N ARG A 196 12.45 20.26 -14.12
CA ARG A 196 12.55 18.92 -14.69
C ARG A 196 12.26 17.80 -13.68
N GLY A 197 11.87 18.16 -12.45
CA GLY A 197 11.57 17.20 -11.40
C GLY A 197 12.81 16.52 -10.81
N GLY A 198 12.61 15.39 -10.15
CA GLY A 198 13.68 14.54 -9.65
C GLY A 198 14.20 13.59 -10.71
N GLU A 199 15.49 13.23 -10.66
CA GLU A 199 16.12 12.28 -11.58
C GLU A 199 16.38 10.93 -10.89
N TYR A 200 16.13 9.83 -11.62
CA TYR A 200 16.49 8.48 -11.23
C TYR A 200 16.94 7.68 -12.45
N GLU A 201 18.23 7.35 -12.53
CA GLU A 201 18.83 6.61 -13.64
C GLU A 201 18.47 7.16 -15.04
N GLY A 202 18.55 8.50 -15.18
CA GLY A 202 18.25 9.22 -16.42
C GLY A 202 16.76 9.35 -16.75
N MET A 203 15.86 9.00 -15.83
CA MET A 203 14.42 9.23 -15.92
C MET A 203 13.99 10.37 -15.00
N HIS A 204 12.97 11.12 -15.40
CA HIS A 204 12.43 12.19 -14.57
C HIS A 204 11.13 11.77 -13.88
N VAL A 205 10.96 12.24 -12.63
CA VAL A 205 9.74 12.05 -11.84
C VAL A 205 9.28 13.40 -11.27
N HIS A 206 8.00 13.66 -11.40
CA HIS A 206 7.35 14.89 -10.97
C HIS A 206 6.32 14.57 -9.88
N SER A 207 6.33 15.35 -8.80
CA SER A 207 5.42 15.17 -7.67
C SER A 207 4.49 16.35 -7.54
N VAL A 208 3.19 16.14 -7.70
CA VAL A 208 2.15 17.14 -7.52
C VAL A 208 1.49 16.96 -6.16
N ARG A 209 1.32 18.05 -5.40
CA ARG A 209 0.64 18.08 -4.09
C ARG A 209 -0.44 19.16 -4.11
N LEU A 210 -1.72 18.71 -4.19
CA LEU A 210 -2.88 19.62 -4.24
C LEU A 210 -4.05 19.05 -3.45
N PRO A 211 -4.88 19.89 -2.82
CA PRO A 211 -6.18 19.47 -2.28
C PRO A 211 -7.04 18.84 -3.37
N GLY A 212 -7.81 17.81 -3.02
CA GLY A 212 -8.71 17.11 -3.92
C GLY A 212 -8.13 15.83 -4.54
N TYR A 213 -6.83 15.68 -4.61
CA TYR A 213 -6.22 14.40 -5.00
C TYR A 213 -6.23 13.37 -3.87
N VAL A 214 -6.27 12.10 -4.23
CA VAL A 214 -6.08 10.96 -3.33
C VAL A 214 -4.72 10.32 -3.61
N ALA A 215 -4.61 9.51 -4.67
CA ALA A 215 -3.37 8.88 -5.11
C ALA A 215 -3.46 8.58 -6.61
N HIS A 216 -2.65 9.23 -7.38
CA HIS A 216 -2.67 9.15 -8.84
C HIS A 216 -1.24 9.00 -9.37
N GLN A 217 -1.08 8.29 -10.47
CA GLN A 217 0.20 8.22 -11.17
C GLN A 217 -0.02 8.04 -12.66
N GLU A 218 0.80 8.76 -13.41
CA GLU A 218 0.86 8.72 -14.87
C GLU A 218 2.30 8.38 -15.28
N VAL A 219 2.46 7.39 -16.15
CA VAL A 219 3.73 6.99 -16.75
C VAL A 219 3.65 7.27 -18.24
N ILE A 220 4.47 8.20 -18.72
CA ILE A 220 4.44 8.69 -20.09
C ILE A 220 5.69 8.20 -20.79
N PHE A 221 5.52 7.44 -21.86
CA PHE A 221 6.58 6.96 -22.74
C PHE A 221 6.61 7.75 -24.04
N GLY A 222 7.80 8.14 -24.49
CA GLY A 222 8.03 8.83 -25.75
C GLY A 222 8.74 7.95 -26.77
N GLY A 223 8.33 8.07 -28.02
CA GLY A 223 8.94 7.40 -29.17
C GLY A 223 8.82 8.23 -30.44
N LEU A 224 9.48 7.80 -31.54
CA LEU A 224 9.41 8.52 -32.81
C LEU A 224 7.96 8.63 -33.30
N GLY A 225 7.41 9.85 -33.31
CA GLY A 225 6.06 10.15 -33.80
C GLY A 225 4.93 9.61 -32.92
N GLN A 226 5.19 9.17 -31.67
CA GLN A 226 4.18 8.60 -30.79
C GLN A 226 4.49 8.81 -29.31
N THR A 227 3.47 8.77 -28.50
CA THR A 227 3.54 8.64 -27.05
C THR A 227 2.63 7.53 -26.57
N LEU A 228 2.99 6.88 -25.46
CA LEU A 228 2.13 5.96 -24.72
C LEU A 228 1.98 6.47 -23.30
N THR A 229 0.77 6.62 -22.81
CA THR A 229 0.49 7.00 -21.42
C THR A 229 -0.26 5.88 -20.71
N ILE A 230 0.25 5.46 -19.56
CA ILE A 230 -0.41 4.51 -18.67
C ILE A 230 -0.74 5.26 -17.39
N ARG A 231 -2.02 5.36 -17.04
CA ARG A 231 -2.48 6.14 -15.89
C ARG A 231 -3.34 5.29 -14.96
N HIS A 232 -3.16 5.51 -13.66
CA HIS A 232 -4.02 4.98 -12.61
C HIS A 232 -4.44 6.09 -11.65
N ASP A 233 -5.72 6.12 -11.33
CA ASP A 233 -6.33 7.10 -10.43
C ASP A 233 -7.08 6.36 -9.31
N SER A 234 -6.60 6.47 -8.08
CA SER A 234 -7.38 6.13 -6.87
C SER A 234 -8.18 7.35 -6.44
N ILE A 235 -9.49 7.31 -6.60
CA ILE A 235 -10.40 8.41 -6.24
C ILE A 235 -10.97 8.25 -4.82
N SER A 236 -10.92 7.04 -4.27
CA SER A 236 -11.24 6.75 -2.87
C SER A 236 -10.32 5.65 -2.31
N ARG A 237 -10.28 5.51 -0.98
CA ARG A 237 -9.51 4.43 -0.33
C ARG A 237 -10.11 3.05 -0.53
N GLU A 238 -11.37 2.96 -0.90
CA GLU A 238 -12.03 1.70 -1.28
C GLU A 238 -11.31 0.99 -2.43
N SER A 239 -10.61 1.74 -3.31
CA SER A 239 -9.84 1.19 -4.43
C SER A 239 -8.76 0.18 -4.03
N PHE A 240 -8.32 0.20 -2.76
CA PHE A 240 -7.34 -0.76 -2.22
C PHE A 240 -7.98 -2.06 -1.73
N MET A 241 -9.28 -2.05 -1.43
CA MET A 241 -9.96 -3.16 -0.75
C MET A 241 -10.03 -4.45 -1.57
N PRO A 242 -10.28 -4.43 -2.90
CA PRO A 242 -10.24 -5.65 -3.70
C PRO A 242 -8.88 -6.37 -3.67
N GLY A 243 -7.80 -5.64 -3.51
CA GLY A 243 -6.46 -6.23 -3.38
C GLY A 243 -6.17 -6.77 -1.99
N VAL A 244 -6.73 -6.14 -0.95
CA VAL A 244 -6.61 -6.62 0.44
C VAL A 244 -7.37 -7.92 0.62
#